data_bda66a769c453000148b14da3b1218f5
#
_entry.id   bda66a769c453000148b14da3b1218f5
#
_cell.length_a   1.000
_cell.length_b   1.000
_cell.length_c   1.000
_cell.angle_alpha   90.00
_cell.angle_beta   90.00
_cell.angle_gamma   90.00
#
_symmetry.space_group_name_H-M   'P 1'
#
loop_
_entity.id
_entity.type
_entity.pdbx_description
1 polymer ?
#
loop_
_entity_poly.entity_id
_entity_poly.type
_entity_poly.pdbx_seq_one_letter_code
_entity_poly.pdbx_strand_id
1 'polypeptide(L)'
;VRFSAVDSLRQEGVYRAKRYRKVPNLVNVHSWTPVAFNPFEAVDEHNINLNLGVTLLSQNLLSNTEAFASYGWNRNEGAIFNLGVRYFGLGVRLDLDASYGGNQVFYSVGQYDEQTGKYEYQQRPSPDKYYSVGLSATLPLYFQRGYHTRQLSVTSGWNYSNGMVANLGKIEWNAGQISNIQRIGFRKGLHKLSFGLGYSDQVRMAHRDFAPRWGYM
;
A
#
# COMPACT_ATOMS: atom_id res chain seq x y z
N VAL A 1 46.29 -20.43 -24.81
CA VAL A 1 46.01 -18.99 -24.66
C VAL A 1 46.48 -18.60 -23.27
N ARG A 2 47.56 -17.80 -23.18
CA ARG A 2 48.11 -17.33 -21.89
C ARG A 2 47.32 -16.11 -21.42
N PHE A 3 46.56 -16.25 -20.36
CA PHE A 3 45.85 -15.13 -19.68
C PHE A 3 46.66 -14.35 -18.66
N SER A 4 48.00 -14.42 -18.76
CA SER A 4 48.90 -13.80 -17.77
C SER A 4 49.03 -12.27 -17.82
N ALA A 5 48.46 -11.61 -18.83
CA ALA A 5 48.60 -10.14 -18.94
C ALA A 5 47.48 -9.36 -18.21
N VAL A 6 46.40 -9.99 -17.84
CA VAL A 6 45.26 -9.31 -17.19
C VAL A 6 45.41 -9.30 -15.66
N ASP A 7 46.11 -10.28 -15.09
CA ASP A 7 46.32 -10.37 -13.64
C ASP A 7 47.34 -9.35 -13.10
N SER A 8 48.24 -8.84 -13.92
CA SER A 8 49.23 -7.83 -13.49
C SER A 8 48.65 -6.43 -13.32
N LEU A 9 47.45 -6.16 -13.78
CA LEU A 9 46.73 -4.90 -13.58
C LEU A 9 45.80 -4.89 -12.35
N ARG A 10 45.61 -6.04 -11.71
CA ARG A 10 44.95 -6.09 -10.40
C ARG A 10 45.94 -5.61 -9.35
N GLN A 11 45.96 -4.33 -9.06
CA GLN A 11 46.48 -3.87 -7.79
C GLN A 11 45.71 -4.58 -6.69
N GLU A 12 46.38 -5.51 -6.01
CA GLU A 12 45.88 -6.12 -4.77
C GLU A 12 45.80 -5.03 -3.69
N GLY A 13 44.75 -4.20 -3.79
CA GLY A 13 44.39 -3.33 -2.70
C GLY A 13 43.91 -4.24 -1.54
N VAL A 14 44.63 -4.21 -0.43
CA VAL A 14 44.20 -4.88 0.80
C VAL A 14 42.88 -4.24 1.27
N TYR A 15 41.78 -4.74 0.77
CA TYR A 15 40.45 -4.30 1.19
C TYR A 15 40.19 -4.83 2.60
N ARG A 16 40.25 -3.97 3.60
CA ARG A 16 39.80 -4.31 4.95
C ARG A 16 38.28 -4.46 4.92
N ALA A 17 37.79 -5.68 5.05
CA ALA A 17 36.38 -5.94 5.21
C ALA A 17 35.85 -5.21 6.46
N LYS A 18 34.94 -4.26 6.27
CA LYS A 18 34.24 -3.59 7.36
C LYS A 18 32.94 -4.36 7.66
N ARG A 19 32.64 -4.51 8.96
CA ARG A 19 31.37 -5.12 9.38
C ARG A 19 30.21 -4.27 8.84
N TYR A 20 29.31 -4.90 8.08
CA TYR A 20 28.10 -4.26 7.58
C TYR A 20 27.18 -3.87 8.74
N ARG A 21 26.85 -2.60 8.86
CA ARG A 21 25.90 -2.09 9.84
C ARG A 21 24.51 -2.11 9.22
N LYS A 22 23.61 -2.98 9.71
CA LYS A 22 22.27 -3.18 9.12
C LYS A 22 21.41 -1.93 9.22
N VAL A 23 21.32 -1.33 10.42
CA VAL A 23 20.38 -0.22 10.70
C VAL A 23 20.64 1.04 9.84
N PRO A 24 21.84 1.62 9.77
CA PRO A 24 22.07 2.81 8.96
C PRO A 24 21.99 2.57 7.45
N ASN A 25 22.05 1.31 7.01
CA ASN A 25 21.96 0.94 5.61
C ASN A 25 20.60 0.30 5.23
N LEU A 26 19.58 0.45 6.08
CA LEU A 26 18.22 0.01 5.75
C LEU A 26 17.62 0.83 4.62
N VAL A 27 17.91 2.13 4.60
CA VAL A 27 17.42 3.05 3.58
C VAL A 27 18.61 3.51 2.73
N ASN A 28 18.54 3.26 1.43
CA ASN A 28 19.51 3.71 0.45
C ASN A 28 18.73 4.21 -0.78
N VAL A 29 18.50 5.52 -0.85
CA VAL A 29 17.82 6.13 -2.00
C VAL A 29 18.70 6.01 -3.22
N HIS A 30 18.26 5.26 -4.22
CA HIS A 30 19.01 4.96 -5.43
C HIS A 30 18.40 5.54 -6.70
N SER A 31 17.10 5.86 -6.66
CA SER A 31 16.40 6.40 -7.82
C SER A 31 15.24 7.30 -7.43
N TRP A 32 14.80 8.10 -8.39
CA TRP A 32 13.63 8.96 -8.26
C TRP A 32 12.89 9.06 -9.59
N THR A 33 11.63 9.47 -9.55
CA THR A 33 10.82 9.72 -10.73
C THR A 33 10.03 11.02 -10.57
N PRO A 34 9.83 11.81 -11.65
CA PRO A 34 9.09 13.07 -11.60
C PRO A 34 7.56 12.89 -11.61
N VAL A 35 7.07 11.75 -11.16
CA VAL A 35 5.65 11.46 -10.95
C VAL A 35 5.45 10.87 -9.57
N ALA A 36 4.34 11.21 -8.92
CA ALA A 36 3.96 10.63 -7.65
C ALA A 36 3.06 9.42 -7.87
N PHE A 37 3.45 8.27 -7.32
CA PHE A 37 2.66 7.04 -7.34
C PHE A 37 3.06 6.14 -6.18
N ASN A 38 2.26 5.12 -5.93
CA ASN A 38 2.58 4.06 -4.98
C ASN A 38 3.14 2.84 -5.73
N PRO A 39 4.45 2.57 -5.68
CA PRO A 39 5.05 1.45 -6.40
C PRO A 39 4.61 0.09 -5.87
N PHE A 40 4.21 -0.01 -4.60
CA PHE A 40 3.75 -1.27 -4.02
C PHE A 40 2.35 -1.66 -4.53
N GLU A 41 1.44 -0.69 -4.60
CA GLU A 41 0.12 -0.91 -5.23
C GLU A 41 0.25 -1.21 -6.73
N ALA A 42 1.17 -0.52 -7.42
CA ALA A 42 1.41 -0.76 -8.83
C ALA A 42 1.84 -2.21 -9.12
N VAL A 43 2.64 -2.81 -8.24
CA VAL A 43 3.13 -4.19 -8.38
C VAL A 43 2.11 -5.20 -7.86
N ASP A 44 1.55 -4.99 -6.68
CA ASP A 44 0.70 -5.98 -6.01
C ASP A 44 -0.74 -5.98 -6.58
N GLU A 45 -1.29 -4.82 -6.88
CA GLU A 45 -2.69 -4.65 -7.32
C GLU A 45 -2.83 -4.35 -8.83
N HIS A 46 -1.72 -4.18 -9.54
CA HIS A 46 -1.68 -3.76 -10.96
C HIS A 46 -2.44 -2.44 -11.20
N ASN A 47 -2.53 -1.61 -10.17
CA ASN A 47 -3.21 -0.33 -10.20
C ASN A 47 -2.19 0.81 -10.12
N ILE A 48 -2.15 1.65 -11.17
CA ILE A 48 -1.20 2.76 -11.26
C ILE A 48 -1.97 4.07 -11.25
N ASN A 49 -1.98 4.75 -10.10
CA ASN A 49 -2.49 6.09 -9.95
C ASN A 49 -1.34 7.09 -10.04
N LEU A 50 -1.22 7.80 -11.15
CA LEU A 50 -0.17 8.79 -11.37
C LEU A 50 -0.69 10.19 -11.04
N ASN A 51 0.06 10.90 -10.20
CA ASN A 51 -0.16 12.30 -9.89
C ASN A 51 1.09 13.14 -10.24
N LEU A 52 0.91 14.43 -10.44
CA LEU A 52 2.04 15.35 -10.57
C LEU A 52 2.81 15.37 -9.25
N GLY A 53 4.13 15.15 -9.32
CA GLY A 53 4.91 15.12 -8.08
C GLY A 53 6.23 14.39 -8.23
N VAL A 54 6.72 13.81 -7.15
CA VAL A 54 7.98 13.08 -7.11
C VAL A 54 7.84 11.83 -6.27
N THR A 55 8.48 10.75 -6.69
CA THR A 55 8.65 9.52 -5.91
C THR A 55 10.13 9.20 -5.77
N LEU A 56 10.56 8.98 -4.54
CA LEU A 56 11.89 8.49 -4.19
C LEU A 56 11.79 6.99 -3.93
N LEU A 57 12.73 6.23 -4.50
CA LEU A 57 12.81 4.78 -4.36
C LEU A 57 14.10 4.42 -3.62
N SER A 58 13.99 3.50 -2.71
CA SER A 58 15.08 3.03 -1.88
C SER A 58 15.07 1.51 -1.80
N GLN A 59 16.24 0.92 -1.99
CA GLN A 59 16.47 -0.50 -1.78
C GLN A 59 17.81 -0.67 -1.07
N ASN A 60 17.88 -1.49 -0.05
CA ASN A 60 19.13 -1.73 0.61
C ASN A 60 20.04 -2.71 -0.17
N LEU A 61 21.33 -2.71 0.15
CA LEU A 61 22.32 -3.55 -0.54
C LEU A 61 22.05 -5.06 -0.43
N LEU A 62 21.33 -5.49 0.60
CA LEU A 62 20.95 -6.89 0.81
C LEU A 62 19.64 -7.26 0.14
N SER A 63 18.99 -6.30 -0.52
CA SER A 63 17.66 -6.47 -1.17
C SER A 63 16.58 -7.04 -0.25
N ASN A 64 16.74 -6.86 1.06
CA ASN A 64 15.76 -7.32 2.05
C ASN A 64 14.89 -6.17 2.61
N THR A 65 15.13 -4.94 2.17
CA THR A 65 14.32 -3.77 2.50
C THR A 65 14.11 -2.94 1.25
N GLU A 66 12.86 -2.68 0.95
CA GLU A 66 12.40 -1.77 -0.08
C GLU A 66 11.62 -0.65 0.58
N ALA A 67 11.81 0.58 0.13
CA ALA A 67 11.05 1.71 0.65
C ALA A 67 10.79 2.72 -0.46
N PHE A 68 9.71 3.46 -0.32
CA PHE A 68 9.44 4.61 -1.16
C PHE A 68 8.87 5.76 -0.33
N ALA A 69 9.08 6.96 -0.83
CA ALA A 69 8.39 8.15 -0.36
C ALA A 69 7.91 8.93 -1.58
N SER A 70 6.63 9.24 -1.65
CA SER A 70 6.06 10.01 -2.73
C SER A 70 5.36 11.26 -2.21
N TYR A 71 5.53 12.35 -2.95
CA TYR A 71 4.82 13.59 -2.76
C TYR A 71 4.15 13.97 -4.07
N GLY A 72 2.85 14.06 -4.06
CA GLY A 72 2.06 14.42 -5.21
C GLY A 72 1.12 15.58 -4.94
N TRP A 73 0.68 16.20 -6.01
CA TRP A 73 -0.34 17.21 -5.97
C TRP A 73 -1.43 16.92 -7.02
N ASN A 74 -2.66 16.94 -6.59
CA ASN A 74 -3.82 16.78 -7.42
C ASN A 74 -4.74 18.00 -7.24
N ARG A 75 -5.27 18.51 -8.32
CA ARG A 75 -6.14 19.69 -8.29
C ARG A 75 -7.38 19.50 -7.41
N ASN A 76 -7.91 18.28 -7.36
CA ASN A 76 -9.14 17.96 -6.63
C ASN A 76 -8.87 17.63 -5.15
N GLU A 77 -7.72 17.03 -4.86
CA GLU A 77 -7.40 16.46 -3.55
C GLU A 77 -6.30 17.24 -2.80
N GLY A 78 -5.59 18.12 -3.51
CA GLY A 78 -4.49 18.90 -2.96
C GLY A 78 -3.19 18.09 -2.85
N ALA A 79 -2.40 18.37 -1.83
CA ALA A 79 -1.13 17.69 -1.58
C ALA A 79 -1.36 16.30 -0.95
N ILE A 80 -0.67 15.30 -1.49
CA ILE A 80 -0.71 13.91 -1.06
C ILE A 80 0.71 13.46 -0.73
N PHE A 81 0.88 12.84 0.41
CA PHE A 81 2.14 12.27 0.87
C PHE A 81 1.97 10.79 1.15
N ASN A 82 2.78 9.92 0.53
CA ASN A 82 2.77 8.48 0.80
C ASN A 82 4.17 8.01 1.16
N LEU A 83 4.23 7.10 2.11
CA LEU A 83 5.43 6.42 2.56
C LEU A 83 5.13 4.93 2.63
N GLY A 84 6.01 4.10 2.07
CA GLY A 84 5.92 2.65 2.21
C GLY A 84 7.28 2.06 2.52
N VAL A 85 7.29 1.05 3.38
CA VAL A 85 8.48 0.27 3.72
C VAL A 85 8.10 -1.21 3.73
N ARG A 86 8.84 -2.01 3.01
CA ARG A 86 8.68 -3.46 2.89
C ARG A 86 9.96 -4.15 3.33
N TYR A 87 9.86 -5.08 4.27
CA TYR A 87 10.99 -5.78 4.84
C TYR A 87 10.82 -7.30 4.75
N PHE A 88 11.83 -7.97 4.19
CA PHE A 88 11.83 -9.42 3.93
C PHE A 88 12.82 -10.20 4.81
N GLY A 89 13.55 -9.55 5.70
CA GLY A 89 14.73 -10.14 6.37
C GLY A 89 14.45 -11.21 7.42
N LEU A 90 13.17 -11.48 7.75
CA LEU A 90 12.78 -12.46 8.79
C LEU A 90 12.08 -13.70 8.22
N GLY A 91 12.06 -13.89 6.89
CA GLY A 91 11.25 -14.93 6.27
C GLY A 91 9.74 -14.60 6.25
N VAL A 92 9.37 -13.49 6.85
CA VAL A 92 8.04 -12.89 6.83
C VAL A 92 8.18 -11.55 6.11
N ARG A 93 7.27 -11.24 5.19
CA ARG A 93 7.16 -9.91 4.60
C ARG A 93 6.43 -9.01 5.58
N LEU A 94 7.08 -7.96 6.02
CA LEU A 94 6.49 -6.90 6.82
C LEU A 94 6.31 -5.67 5.94
N ASP A 95 5.09 -5.18 5.82
CA ASP A 95 4.76 -3.98 5.07
C ASP A 95 4.27 -2.91 6.04
N LEU A 96 4.86 -1.73 5.97
CA LEU A 96 4.41 -0.51 6.63
C LEU A 96 4.03 0.47 5.53
N ASP A 97 2.83 1.01 5.61
CA ASP A 97 2.35 2.08 4.73
C ASP A 97 1.81 3.24 5.56
N ALA A 98 2.03 4.44 5.07
CA ALA A 98 1.47 5.64 5.65
C ALA A 98 1.10 6.61 4.54
N SER A 99 -0.07 7.23 4.64
CA SER A 99 -0.52 8.27 3.73
C SER A 99 -1.04 9.48 4.51
N TYR A 100 -0.81 10.66 3.95
CA TYR A 100 -1.28 11.91 4.49
C TYR A 100 -1.70 12.86 3.37
N GLY A 101 -2.85 13.49 3.53
CA GLY A 101 -3.43 14.37 2.52
C GLY A 101 -4.24 13.60 1.47
N GLY A 102 -4.70 14.28 0.45
CA GLY A 102 -5.65 13.69 -0.49
C GLY A 102 -7.00 13.40 0.15
N ASN A 103 -7.90 12.81 -0.63
CA ASN A 103 -9.23 12.37 -0.18
C ASN A 103 -9.92 13.37 0.75
N GLN A 104 -10.26 14.55 0.23
CA GLN A 104 -11.16 15.42 0.97
C GLN A 104 -12.46 14.66 1.20
N VAL A 105 -12.70 14.31 2.44
CA VAL A 105 -13.98 13.70 2.82
C VAL A 105 -15.04 14.78 2.68
N PHE A 106 -15.92 14.63 1.72
CA PHE A 106 -17.09 15.46 1.57
C PHE A 106 -18.19 14.92 2.46
N TYR A 107 -18.82 15.75 3.24
CA TYR A 107 -20.05 15.42 3.93
C TYR A 107 -21.21 16.16 3.30
N SER A 108 -22.33 15.48 3.17
CA SER A 108 -23.56 16.09 2.67
C SER A 108 -24.32 16.71 3.83
N VAL A 109 -24.54 18.01 3.76
CA VAL A 109 -25.42 18.73 4.69
C VAL A 109 -26.76 18.90 4.01
N GLY A 110 -27.80 18.26 4.55
CA GLY A 110 -29.17 18.49 4.10
C GLY A 110 -29.70 19.79 4.77
N GLN A 111 -30.03 20.76 3.97
CA GLN A 111 -30.74 21.96 4.41
C GLN A 111 -32.20 21.85 3.95
N TYR A 112 -33.14 21.94 4.89
CA TYR A 112 -34.55 21.95 4.55
C TYR A 112 -34.94 23.34 4.07
N ASP A 113 -35.45 23.40 2.86
CA ASP A 113 -35.99 24.63 2.30
C ASP A 113 -37.50 24.68 2.58
N GLU A 114 -37.91 25.62 3.46
CA GLU A 114 -39.31 25.79 3.86
C GLU A 114 -40.22 26.25 2.72
N GLN A 115 -39.64 26.90 1.68
CA GLN A 115 -40.41 27.40 0.54
C GLN A 115 -40.77 26.32 -0.46
N THR A 116 -39.86 25.38 -0.66
CA THR A 116 -40.05 24.28 -1.63
C THR A 116 -40.46 22.98 -0.98
N GLY A 117 -40.40 22.87 0.34
CA GLY A 117 -40.66 21.64 1.11
C GLY A 117 -39.70 20.49 0.81
N LYS A 118 -38.52 20.79 0.25
CA LYS A 118 -37.54 19.80 -0.16
C LYS A 118 -36.23 19.95 0.61
N TYR A 119 -35.53 18.84 0.79
CA TYR A 119 -34.16 18.87 1.29
C TYR A 119 -33.20 19.12 0.14
N GLU A 120 -32.44 20.18 0.21
CA GLU A 120 -31.33 20.45 -0.67
C GLU A 120 -30.03 19.95 -0.01
N TYR A 121 -29.29 19.08 -0.71
CA TYR A 121 -28.05 18.49 -0.19
C TYR A 121 -26.87 19.25 -0.78
N GLN A 122 -26.14 19.95 0.09
CA GLN A 122 -24.89 20.59 -0.27
C GLN A 122 -23.71 19.74 0.19
N GLN A 123 -22.79 19.45 -0.71
CA GLN A 123 -21.53 18.79 -0.38
C GLN A 123 -20.55 19.84 0.16
N ARG A 124 -20.08 19.65 1.38
CA ARG A 124 -19.05 20.49 1.98
C ARG A 124 -17.78 19.67 2.22
N PRO A 125 -16.60 20.22 1.88
CA PRO A 125 -15.34 19.56 2.18
C PRO A 125 -15.10 19.54 3.68
N SER A 126 -14.59 18.43 4.21
CA SER A 126 -14.12 18.36 5.59
C SER A 126 -12.87 19.21 5.76
N PRO A 127 -12.74 19.98 6.84
CA PRO A 127 -11.52 20.72 7.14
C PRO A 127 -10.35 19.82 7.54
N ASP A 128 -10.64 18.57 7.91
CA ASP A 128 -9.63 17.61 8.36
C ASP A 128 -8.96 16.94 7.17
N LYS A 129 -7.63 16.95 7.14
CA LYS A 129 -6.86 16.17 6.16
C LYS A 129 -6.92 14.68 6.49
N TYR A 130 -7.02 13.87 5.47
CA TYR A 130 -6.97 12.42 5.62
C TYR A 130 -5.57 11.96 6.00
N TYR A 131 -5.48 10.98 6.90
CA TYR A 131 -4.26 10.21 7.13
C TYR A 131 -4.60 8.75 7.44
N SER A 132 -3.72 7.88 7.02
CA SER A 132 -3.79 6.45 7.34
C SER A 132 -2.41 5.90 7.63
N VAL A 133 -2.37 4.89 8.48
CA VAL A 133 -1.16 4.09 8.77
C VAL A 133 -1.57 2.64 8.77
N GLY A 134 -0.87 1.84 7.98
CA GLY A 134 -1.06 0.41 7.85
C GLY A 134 0.19 -0.36 8.27
N LEU A 135 0.00 -1.49 8.89
CA LEU A 135 1.03 -2.47 9.19
C LEU A 135 0.50 -3.84 8.82
N SER A 136 1.21 -4.58 7.97
CA SER A 136 0.84 -5.95 7.64
C SER A 136 2.04 -6.90 7.69
N ALA A 137 1.74 -8.15 7.99
CA ALA A 137 2.70 -9.24 8.01
C ALA A 137 2.18 -10.38 7.15
N THR A 138 2.97 -10.80 6.17
CA THR A 138 2.65 -11.93 5.28
C THR A 138 3.70 -13.00 5.41
N LEU A 139 3.30 -14.21 5.79
CA LEU A 139 4.13 -15.40 5.83
C LEU A 139 3.90 -16.22 4.56
N PRO A 140 4.83 -16.19 3.58
CA PRO A 140 4.77 -17.02 2.40
C PRO A 140 5.41 -18.38 2.70
N LEU A 141 4.66 -19.46 2.55
CA LEU A 141 5.15 -20.84 2.66
C LEU A 141 5.19 -21.47 1.28
N TYR A 142 6.36 -21.86 0.83
CA TYR A 142 6.58 -22.47 -0.47
C TYR A 142 6.82 -23.97 -0.34
N PHE A 143 6.05 -24.77 -1.05
CA PHE A 143 6.20 -26.20 -1.11
C PHE A 143 6.44 -26.61 -2.56
N GLN A 144 7.65 -27.02 -2.87
CA GLN A 144 8.00 -27.48 -4.20
C GLN A 144 8.16 -29.01 -4.20
N ARG A 145 7.42 -29.68 -5.06
CA ARG A 145 7.56 -31.12 -5.26
C ARG A 145 7.50 -31.44 -6.77
N GLY A 146 8.65 -31.73 -7.35
CA GLY A 146 8.74 -31.97 -8.79
C GLY A 146 8.31 -30.75 -9.60
N TYR A 147 7.32 -30.92 -10.46
CA TYR A 147 6.80 -29.86 -11.31
C TYR A 147 5.74 -28.98 -10.62
N HIS A 148 5.33 -29.34 -9.42
CA HIS A 148 4.34 -28.59 -8.64
C HIS A 148 5.02 -27.55 -7.76
N THR A 149 4.59 -26.32 -7.88
CA THR A 149 4.91 -25.24 -6.96
C THR A 149 3.64 -24.83 -6.22
N ARG A 150 3.59 -25.13 -4.94
CA ARG A 150 2.48 -24.77 -4.05
C ARG A 150 2.90 -23.63 -3.16
N GLN A 151 2.08 -22.64 -3.06
CA GLN A 151 2.29 -21.51 -2.18
C GLN A 151 1.09 -21.36 -1.26
N LEU A 152 1.35 -21.32 0.03
CA LEU A 152 0.39 -20.93 1.05
C LEU A 152 0.86 -19.61 1.63
N SER A 153 0.01 -18.58 1.63
CA SER A 153 0.29 -17.29 2.25
C SER A 153 -0.69 -17.01 3.36
N VAL A 154 -0.17 -16.62 4.51
CA VAL A 154 -0.97 -16.18 5.66
C VAL A 154 -0.65 -14.71 5.88
N THR A 155 -1.66 -13.86 5.79
CA THR A 155 -1.52 -12.40 5.96
C THR A 155 -2.33 -11.95 7.16
N SER A 156 -1.73 -11.11 7.99
CA SER A 156 -2.41 -10.37 9.05
C SER A 156 -2.06 -8.90 8.91
N GLY A 157 -3.06 -8.03 9.01
CA GLY A 157 -2.86 -6.60 8.86
C GLY A 157 -3.68 -5.80 9.86
N TRP A 158 -3.14 -4.64 10.21
CA TRP A 158 -3.80 -3.60 10.96
C TRP A 158 -3.67 -2.29 10.20
N ASN A 159 -4.77 -1.58 10.06
CA ASN A 159 -4.80 -0.26 9.45
C ASN A 159 -5.58 0.69 10.35
N TYR A 160 -5.03 1.87 10.54
CA TYR A 160 -5.69 2.98 11.19
C TYR A 160 -5.88 4.14 10.20
N SER A 161 -7.07 4.71 10.17
CA SER A 161 -7.34 5.92 9.40
C SER A 161 -8.25 6.87 10.16
N ASN A 162 -8.11 8.16 9.92
CA ASN A 162 -9.03 9.18 10.45
C ASN A 162 -10.28 9.34 9.58
N GLY A 163 -10.51 8.42 8.62
CA GLY A 163 -11.69 8.43 7.77
C GLY A 163 -12.97 8.51 8.61
N MET A 164 -13.91 9.30 8.13
CA MET A 164 -15.20 9.42 8.80
C MET A 164 -16.07 8.23 8.39
N VAL A 165 -16.50 7.43 9.36
CA VAL A 165 -17.56 6.44 9.16
C VAL A 165 -18.88 7.09 9.55
N ALA A 166 -19.78 7.18 8.59
CA ALA A 166 -21.15 7.59 8.86
C ALA A 166 -21.82 6.51 9.71
N ASN A 167 -22.07 6.78 10.99
CA ASN A 167 -23.03 6.00 11.75
C ASN A 167 -24.42 6.42 11.29
N LEU A 168 -25.08 5.57 10.53
CA LEU A 168 -26.50 5.71 10.25
C LEU A 168 -27.24 5.55 11.59
N GLY A 169 -27.56 6.67 12.23
CA GLY A 169 -28.41 6.69 13.41
C GLY A 169 -29.79 6.09 13.06
N LYS A 170 -30.54 5.69 14.08
CA LYS A 170 -31.90 5.16 13.92
C LYS A 170 -32.76 6.14 13.13
N ILE A 171 -33.25 5.64 11.99
CA ILE A 171 -34.30 6.33 11.22
C ILE A 171 -35.62 5.99 11.88
N GLU A 172 -36.29 6.96 12.51
CA GLU A 172 -37.62 6.78 13.05
C GLU A 172 -38.65 7.09 11.96
N TRP A 173 -39.45 6.11 11.63
CA TRP A 173 -40.54 6.22 10.68
C TRP A 173 -41.84 6.44 11.44
N ASN A 174 -42.52 7.54 11.23
CA ASN A 174 -43.91 7.75 11.66
C ASN A 174 -44.80 7.93 10.44
N ALA A 175 -45.81 7.08 10.34
CA ALA A 175 -46.86 7.14 9.30
C ALA A 175 -46.34 7.22 7.84
N GLY A 176 -45.26 6.50 7.54
CA GLY A 176 -44.68 6.47 6.18
C GLY A 176 -43.82 7.67 5.83
N GLN A 177 -43.62 8.60 6.76
CA GLN A 177 -42.70 9.74 6.62
C GLN A 177 -41.55 9.62 7.60
N ILE A 178 -40.35 10.03 7.16
CA ILE A 178 -39.18 10.11 8.03
C ILE A 178 -39.39 11.28 8.99
N SER A 179 -39.72 10.99 10.25
CA SER A 179 -40.02 12.02 11.24
C SER A 179 -38.79 12.55 12.00
N ASN A 180 -37.70 11.79 12.02
CA ASN A 180 -36.50 12.20 12.73
C ASN A 180 -35.25 11.51 12.14
N ILE A 181 -34.34 12.30 11.57
CA ILE A 181 -32.99 11.86 11.28
C ILE A 181 -32.15 12.27 12.48
N GLN A 182 -32.03 11.40 13.49
CA GLN A 182 -31.09 11.64 14.57
C GLN A 182 -29.68 11.75 13.99
N ARG A 183 -29.02 12.82 14.34
CA ARG A 183 -27.69 13.26 13.93
C ARG A 183 -26.82 12.12 13.46
N ILE A 184 -26.40 12.17 12.22
CA ILE A 184 -25.33 11.33 11.67
C ILE A 184 -24.08 11.67 12.48
N GLY A 185 -23.76 10.84 13.47
CA GLY A 185 -22.54 10.97 14.24
C GLY A 185 -21.39 10.44 13.39
N PHE A 186 -20.48 11.31 12.99
CA PHE A 186 -19.24 10.88 12.37
C PHE A 186 -18.28 10.42 13.47
N ARG A 187 -17.88 9.15 13.42
CA ARG A 187 -16.77 8.67 14.25
C ARG A 187 -15.47 9.04 13.54
N LYS A 188 -14.63 9.79 14.22
CA LYS A 188 -13.24 10.02 13.80
C LYS A 188 -12.39 8.82 14.23
N GLY A 189 -11.68 8.25 13.27
CA GLY A 189 -10.76 7.15 13.50
C GLY A 189 -11.39 5.77 13.35
N LEU A 190 -10.83 4.98 12.46
CA LEU A 190 -11.21 3.61 12.17
C LEU A 190 -9.99 2.70 12.31
N HIS A 191 -10.10 1.71 13.19
CA HIS A 191 -9.15 0.60 13.24
C HIS A 191 -9.73 -0.57 12.45
N LYS A 192 -8.99 -1.03 11.46
CA LYS A 192 -9.33 -2.19 10.63
C LYS A 192 -8.30 -3.28 10.86
N LEU A 193 -8.75 -4.45 11.30
CA LEU A 193 -7.96 -5.67 11.32
C LEU A 193 -8.33 -6.52 10.11
N SER A 194 -7.35 -7.07 9.44
CA SER A 194 -7.53 -7.94 8.28
C SER A 194 -6.73 -9.22 8.47
N PHE A 195 -7.35 -10.34 8.07
CA PHE A 195 -6.70 -11.65 8.00
C PHE A 195 -6.97 -12.23 6.63
N GLY A 196 -5.94 -12.76 6.00
CA GLY A 196 -6.00 -13.35 4.68
C GLY A 196 -5.30 -14.70 4.67
N LEU A 197 -5.88 -15.65 3.94
CA LEU A 197 -5.28 -16.94 3.63
C LEU A 197 -5.33 -17.11 2.11
N GLY A 198 -4.17 -17.24 1.48
CA GLY A 198 -4.05 -17.46 0.06
C GLY A 198 -3.39 -18.82 -0.22
N TYR A 199 -3.93 -19.57 -1.15
CA TYR A 199 -3.33 -20.82 -1.62
C TYR A 199 -3.27 -20.81 -3.14
N SER A 200 -2.10 -21.15 -3.68
CA SER A 200 -1.93 -21.36 -5.10
C SER A 200 -1.19 -22.67 -5.36
N ASP A 201 -1.63 -23.43 -6.35
CA ASP A 201 -0.95 -24.61 -6.85
C ASP A 201 -0.71 -24.43 -8.36
N GLN A 202 0.55 -24.38 -8.75
CA GLN A 202 0.96 -24.17 -10.13
C GLN A 202 1.80 -25.33 -10.59
N VAL A 203 1.46 -25.89 -11.75
CA VAL A 203 2.24 -26.93 -12.43
C VAL A 203 3.06 -26.27 -13.52
N ARG A 204 4.38 -26.28 -13.37
CA ARG A 204 5.29 -25.84 -14.41
C ARG A 204 5.70 -27.04 -15.28
N MET A 205 5.40 -26.98 -16.55
CA MET A 205 5.94 -27.95 -17.51
C MET A 205 7.37 -27.62 -17.87
N ALA A 206 8.18 -28.66 -18.11
CA ALA A 206 9.59 -28.51 -18.49
C ALA A 206 9.77 -27.82 -19.87
N HIS A 207 8.76 -27.79 -20.72
CA HIS A 207 8.80 -27.16 -22.02
C HIS A 207 8.30 -25.70 -21.94
N ARG A 208 9.16 -24.77 -22.32
CA ARG A 208 8.89 -23.32 -22.27
C ARG A 208 7.68 -22.89 -23.12
N ASP A 209 7.29 -23.71 -24.11
CA ASP A 209 6.22 -23.38 -25.05
C ASP A 209 4.82 -23.78 -24.58
N PHE A 210 4.74 -24.40 -23.38
CA PHE A 210 3.46 -24.77 -22.78
C PHE A 210 3.14 -23.89 -21.59
N ALA A 211 2.03 -23.18 -21.67
CA ALA A 211 1.43 -22.52 -20.50
C ALA A 211 1.09 -23.56 -19.42
N PRO A 212 1.16 -23.22 -18.13
CA PRO A 212 0.76 -24.13 -17.07
C PRO A 212 -0.69 -24.59 -17.28
N ARG A 213 -0.92 -25.90 -17.27
CA ARG A 213 -2.26 -26.47 -17.51
C ARG A 213 -3.22 -26.27 -16.35
N TRP A 214 -2.70 -26.04 -15.14
CA TRP A 214 -3.48 -25.94 -13.92
C TRP A 214 -2.91 -24.86 -13.02
N GLY A 215 -3.76 -24.00 -12.52
CA GLY A 215 -3.47 -23.05 -11.46
C GLY A 215 -4.74 -22.70 -10.72
N TYR A 216 -4.67 -22.63 -9.39
CA TYR A 216 -5.71 -22.12 -8.52
C TYR A 216 -5.13 -20.92 -7.76
N MET A 217 -5.86 -19.83 -7.74
CA MET A 217 -5.62 -18.67 -6.89
C MET A 217 -6.80 -18.47 -5.97
#